data_4f29f0344fd5e4e28960cdd86055f740
#
_entry.id   4f29f0344fd5e4e28960cdd86055f740
#
_cell.length_a   1.000
_cell.length_b   1.000
_cell.length_c   1.000
_cell.angle_alpha   90.00
_cell.angle_beta   90.00
_cell.angle_gamma   90.00
#
_symmetry.space_group_name_H-M   'P 1'
#
loop_
_entity.id
_entity.type
_entity.pdbx_description
1 polymer ?
#
loop_
_entity_poly.entity_id
_entity_poly.type
_entity_poly.pdbx_seq_one_letter_code
_entity_poly.pdbx_strand_id
1 'polypeptide(L)'
;EEAMQGVDVVHHLAAAFRELDVPSTYYHEVNIGGARIVLDAAVAAGVRRIIYCSTCGVHGNVQNPPANEDAPIAAADYYQQTKYEAEPLVHEYQQQGLKTVIVRPAAIYGPGDPERFGMIFRRVAKGSFPIFGSGKAFYHPLYIDNFVDALERVTHDGVGDGRTYLIADQEY
;
A
#
# COMPACT_ATOMS: atom_id res chain seq x y z
N GLU A 1 0.42 22.31 2.34
CA GLU A 1 0.16 23.10 1.13
C GLU A 1 1.46 23.63 0.51
N GLU A 2 2.34 24.26 1.30
CA GLU A 2 3.62 24.83 0.80
C GLU A 2 4.48 23.75 0.09
N ALA A 3 4.58 22.56 0.65
CA ALA A 3 5.35 21.45 0.08
C ALA A 3 4.81 20.91 -1.26
N MET A 4 3.62 21.31 -1.68
CA MET A 4 3.01 20.87 -2.95
C MET A 4 3.10 21.93 -4.06
N GLN A 5 3.66 23.10 -3.80
CA GLN A 5 3.82 24.15 -4.81
C GLN A 5 4.79 23.71 -5.91
N GLY A 6 4.31 23.70 -7.16
CA GLY A 6 5.10 23.29 -8.33
C GLY A 6 5.34 21.78 -8.44
N VAL A 7 4.62 20.96 -7.65
CA VAL A 7 4.69 19.50 -7.72
C VAL A 7 3.70 18.99 -8.76
N ASP A 8 4.17 18.17 -9.70
CA ASP A 8 3.33 17.53 -10.70
C ASP A 8 2.66 16.24 -10.20
N VAL A 9 3.41 15.42 -9.47
CA VAL A 9 2.98 14.09 -9.04
C VAL A 9 3.28 13.89 -7.56
N VAL A 10 2.34 13.30 -6.84
CA VAL A 10 2.49 12.94 -5.43
C VAL A 10 2.37 11.43 -5.26
N HIS A 11 3.37 10.81 -4.65
CA HIS A 11 3.31 9.44 -4.14
C HIS A 11 2.96 9.48 -2.66
N HIS A 12 1.70 9.20 -2.32
CA HIS A 12 1.24 9.18 -0.93
C HIS A 12 1.49 7.80 -0.31
N LEU A 13 2.70 7.62 0.24
CA LEU A 13 3.15 6.38 0.87
C LEU A 13 3.03 6.40 2.39
N ALA A 14 2.84 7.58 2.99
CA ALA A 14 2.77 7.74 4.43
C ALA A 14 1.54 7.04 5.02
N ALA A 15 1.73 6.35 6.13
CA ALA A 15 0.66 5.71 6.89
C ALA A 15 1.11 5.40 8.33
N ALA A 16 0.17 5.37 9.27
CA ALA A 16 0.36 4.69 10.54
C ALA A 16 0.38 3.16 10.28
N PHE A 17 1.45 2.49 10.70
CA PHE A 17 1.65 1.06 10.50
C PHE A 17 2.39 0.44 11.66
N ARG A 18 1.79 -0.56 12.31
CA ARG A 18 2.38 -1.28 13.45
C ARG A 18 2.78 -0.38 14.64
N GLU A 19 2.07 0.71 14.81
CA GLU A 19 2.25 1.53 16.01
C GLU A 19 1.75 0.76 17.23
N LEU A 20 2.61 0.66 18.24
CA LEU A 20 2.28 0.05 19.53
C LEU A 20 1.74 1.12 20.46
N ASP A 21 0.85 0.72 21.37
CA ASP A 21 0.32 1.57 22.43
C ASP A 21 -0.44 2.83 21.98
N VAL A 22 -0.99 2.80 20.75
CA VAL A 22 -1.85 3.87 20.24
C VAL A 22 -3.30 3.40 20.12
N PRO A 23 -4.29 4.29 20.32
CA PRO A 23 -5.70 3.95 20.12
C PRO A 23 -5.98 3.71 18.62
N SER A 24 -7.01 2.93 18.32
CA SER A 24 -7.45 2.68 16.94
C SER A 24 -7.81 3.96 16.17
N THR A 25 -8.28 4.99 16.87
CA THR A 25 -8.56 6.32 16.31
C THR A 25 -7.33 6.96 15.67
N TYR A 26 -6.12 6.68 16.17
CA TYR A 26 -4.89 7.16 15.59
C TYR A 26 -4.68 6.68 14.15
N TYR A 27 -4.98 5.41 13.90
CA TYR A 27 -4.92 4.87 12.54
C TYR A 27 -5.92 5.55 11.60
N HIS A 28 -7.12 5.82 12.10
CA HIS A 28 -8.14 6.53 11.34
C HIS A 28 -7.73 7.97 11.03
N GLU A 29 -7.24 8.69 12.03
CA GLU A 29 -6.78 10.08 11.88
C GLU A 29 -5.62 10.19 10.89
N VAL A 30 -4.62 9.30 10.99
CA VAL A 30 -3.44 9.34 10.13
C VAL A 30 -3.74 8.81 8.73
N ASN A 31 -4.37 7.65 8.60
CA ASN A 31 -4.51 6.98 7.30
C ASN A 31 -5.67 7.54 6.46
N ILE A 32 -6.78 7.92 7.09
CA ILE A 32 -7.93 8.48 6.38
C ILE A 32 -7.90 10.00 6.42
N GLY A 33 -7.77 10.59 7.62
CA GLY A 33 -7.67 12.05 7.78
C GLY A 33 -6.46 12.62 7.05
N GLY A 34 -5.30 11.97 7.20
CA GLY A 34 -4.08 12.35 6.47
C GLY A 34 -4.23 12.23 4.96
N ALA A 35 -4.87 11.16 4.46
CA ALA A 35 -5.14 11.01 3.02
C ALA A 35 -6.02 12.18 2.50
N ARG A 36 -7.07 12.56 3.23
CA ARG A 36 -7.93 13.70 2.88
C ARG A 36 -7.12 15.00 2.80
N ILE A 37 -6.31 15.29 3.82
CA ILE A 37 -5.45 16.49 3.85
C ILE A 37 -4.51 16.54 2.63
N VAL A 38 -3.91 15.40 2.27
CA VAL A 38 -3.01 15.30 1.11
C VAL A 38 -3.78 15.54 -0.20
N LEU A 39 -4.96 14.93 -0.34
CA LEU A 39 -5.81 15.11 -1.53
C LEU A 39 -6.30 16.55 -1.67
N ASP A 40 -6.78 17.16 -0.58
CA ASP A 40 -7.20 18.58 -0.57
C ASP A 40 -6.04 19.50 -0.98
N ALA A 41 -4.87 19.30 -0.39
CA ALA A 41 -3.69 20.11 -0.69
C ALA A 41 -3.20 19.91 -2.13
N ALA A 42 -3.33 18.70 -2.67
CA ALA A 42 -2.97 18.42 -4.06
C ALA A 42 -3.90 19.14 -5.05
N VAL A 43 -5.20 19.12 -4.80
CA VAL A 43 -6.17 19.86 -5.62
C VAL A 43 -5.91 21.36 -5.53
N ALA A 44 -5.71 21.91 -4.33
CA ALA A 44 -5.44 23.33 -4.12
C ALA A 44 -4.15 23.81 -4.79
N ALA A 45 -3.12 22.95 -4.87
CA ALA A 45 -1.83 23.26 -5.51
C ALA A 45 -1.81 22.95 -7.03
N GLY A 46 -2.88 22.38 -7.59
CA GLY A 46 -2.93 21.99 -9.00
C GLY A 46 -2.04 20.80 -9.35
N VAL A 47 -1.78 19.90 -8.37
CA VAL A 47 -1.08 18.65 -8.60
C VAL A 47 -1.81 17.86 -9.68
N ARG A 48 -1.07 17.35 -10.65
CA ARG A 48 -1.65 16.68 -11.81
C ARG A 48 -2.09 15.25 -11.51
N ARG A 49 -1.37 14.55 -10.61
CA ARG A 49 -1.60 13.13 -10.32
C ARG A 49 -1.23 12.77 -8.89
N ILE A 50 -2.01 11.86 -8.29
CA ILE A 50 -1.67 11.20 -7.03
C ILE A 50 -1.63 9.69 -7.21
N ILE A 51 -0.58 9.07 -6.69
CA ILE A 51 -0.49 7.62 -6.49
C ILE A 51 -0.71 7.34 -5.00
N TYR A 52 -1.82 6.70 -4.67
CA TYR A 52 -2.16 6.29 -3.31
C TYR A 52 -1.68 4.87 -3.05
N CYS A 53 -0.80 4.70 -2.08
CA CYS A 53 -0.33 3.39 -1.65
C CYS A 53 -1.27 2.81 -0.59
N SER A 54 -2.10 1.84 -0.99
CA SER A 54 -2.89 0.99 -0.11
C SER A 54 -2.09 -0.26 0.31
N THR A 55 -2.71 -1.42 0.40
CA THR A 55 -2.06 -2.70 0.72
C THR A 55 -2.86 -3.88 0.17
N CYS A 56 -2.21 -4.96 -0.25
CA CYS A 56 -2.91 -6.21 -0.55
C CYS A 56 -3.61 -6.80 0.69
N GLY A 57 -3.19 -6.43 1.89
CA GLY A 57 -3.79 -6.85 3.15
C GLY A 57 -5.27 -6.50 3.30
N VAL A 58 -5.82 -5.57 2.49
CA VAL A 58 -7.26 -5.28 2.46
C VAL A 58 -8.10 -6.52 2.11
N HIS A 59 -7.53 -7.49 1.40
CA HIS A 59 -8.17 -8.77 1.07
C HIS A 59 -8.06 -9.83 2.19
N GLY A 60 -7.28 -9.53 3.25
CA GLY A 60 -7.08 -10.46 4.35
C GLY A 60 -6.47 -11.79 3.91
N ASN A 61 -7.00 -12.89 4.48
CA ASN A 61 -6.58 -14.23 4.11
C ASN A 61 -7.35 -14.74 2.90
N VAL A 62 -6.71 -14.72 1.73
CA VAL A 62 -7.29 -15.20 0.48
C VAL A 62 -7.50 -16.71 0.53
N GLN A 63 -8.76 -17.15 0.45
CA GLN A 63 -9.12 -18.57 0.58
C GLN A 63 -8.76 -19.40 -0.67
N ASN A 64 -8.83 -18.79 -1.84
CA ASN A 64 -8.56 -19.45 -3.13
C ASN A 64 -7.51 -18.63 -3.91
N PRO A 65 -6.21 -18.75 -3.61
CA PRO A 65 -5.16 -18.08 -4.36
C PRO A 65 -4.95 -18.74 -5.75
N PRO A 66 -4.46 -17.98 -6.76
CA PRO A 66 -4.20 -16.55 -6.72
C PRO A 66 -5.51 -15.71 -6.79
N ALA A 67 -5.44 -14.48 -6.27
CA ALA A 67 -6.54 -13.52 -6.33
C ALA A 67 -6.11 -12.26 -7.09
N ASN A 68 -7.09 -11.53 -7.62
CA ASN A 68 -6.92 -10.23 -8.25
C ASN A 68 -7.56 -9.11 -7.41
N GLU A 69 -7.61 -7.91 -7.96
CA GLU A 69 -8.16 -6.71 -7.34
C GLU A 69 -9.64 -6.81 -6.95
N ASP A 70 -10.40 -7.72 -7.62
CA ASP A 70 -11.83 -7.94 -7.39
C ASP A 70 -12.11 -8.93 -6.25
N ALA A 71 -11.07 -9.50 -5.63
CA ALA A 71 -11.23 -10.40 -4.51
C ALA A 71 -11.97 -9.70 -3.34
N PRO A 72 -12.74 -10.46 -2.54
CA PRO A 72 -13.46 -9.89 -1.41
C PRO A 72 -12.54 -9.12 -0.45
N ILE A 73 -13.05 -8.01 0.07
CA ILE A 73 -12.37 -7.24 1.10
C ILE A 73 -12.65 -7.90 2.45
N ALA A 74 -11.57 -8.20 3.18
CA ALA A 74 -11.61 -8.92 4.45
C ALA A 74 -10.45 -8.48 5.37
N ALA A 75 -10.27 -7.16 5.52
CA ALA A 75 -9.23 -6.57 6.36
C ALA A 75 -9.19 -7.19 7.76
N ALA A 76 -8.02 -7.63 8.21
CA ALA A 76 -7.84 -8.37 9.45
C ALA A 76 -7.38 -7.50 10.64
N ASP A 77 -6.93 -6.28 10.38
CA ASP A 77 -6.47 -5.33 11.40
C ASP A 77 -6.86 -3.88 11.04
N TYR A 78 -6.68 -2.97 12.01
CA TYR A 78 -7.00 -1.54 11.83
C TYR A 78 -6.19 -0.86 10.72
N TYR A 79 -4.93 -1.25 10.52
CA TYR A 79 -4.14 -0.71 9.43
C TYR A 79 -4.77 -1.04 8.08
N GLN A 80 -5.04 -2.32 7.83
CA GLN A 80 -5.64 -2.79 6.58
C GLN A 80 -7.01 -2.16 6.35
N GLN A 81 -7.83 -2.09 7.42
CA GLN A 81 -9.14 -1.48 7.37
C GLN A 81 -9.06 -0.01 6.99
N THR A 82 -8.24 0.80 7.68
CA THR A 82 -8.12 2.24 7.40
C THR A 82 -7.47 2.55 6.05
N LYS A 83 -6.57 1.67 5.56
CA LYS A 83 -6.05 1.80 4.19
C LYS A 83 -7.13 1.60 3.15
N TYR A 84 -8.00 0.60 3.35
CA TYR A 84 -9.15 0.38 2.46
C TYR A 84 -10.18 1.50 2.54
N GLU A 85 -10.54 1.95 3.75
CA GLU A 85 -11.52 3.01 3.98
C GLU A 85 -11.11 4.36 3.35
N ALA A 86 -9.82 4.56 3.11
CA ALA A 86 -9.31 5.73 2.40
C ALA A 86 -9.40 5.61 0.86
N GLU A 87 -9.53 4.40 0.29
CA GLU A 87 -9.62 4.23 -1.17
C GLU A 87 -10.85 4.91 -1.81
N PRO A 88 -12.07 4.85 -1.21
CA PRO A 88 -13.21 5.61 -1.70
C PRO A 88 -12.98 7.12 -1.80
N LEU A 89 -12.20 7.70 -0.86
CA LEU A 89 -11.82 9.11 -0.95
C LEU A 89 -11.00 9.39 -2.21
N VAL A 90 -10.02 8.54 -2.50
CA VAL A 90 -9.17 8.69 -3.70
C VAL A 90 -10.02 8.65 -4.97
N HIS A 91 -11.02 7.75 -5.02
CA HIS A 91 -11.97 7.68 -6.14
C HIS A 91 -12.89 8.92 -6.22
N GLU A 92 -13.30 9.49 -5.07
CA GLU A 92 -14.09 10.71 -5.02
C GLU A 92 -13.34 11.89 -5.65
N TYR A 93 -12.05 12.08 -5.31
CA TYR A 93 -11.22 13.14 -5.89
C TYR A 93 -10.93 12.92 -7.38
N GLN A 94 -10.86 11.67 -7.81
CA GLN A 94 -10.79 11.37 -9.22
C GLN A 94 -12.03 11.80 -9.99
N GLN A 95 -13.22 11.57 -9.45
CA GLN A 95 -14.47 12.04 -10.06
C GLN A 95 -14.53 13.57 -10.17
N GLN A 96 -13.79 14.26 -9.31
CA GLN A 96 -13.61 15.72 -9.33
C GLN A 96 -12.52 16.18 -10.31
N GLY A 97 -11.84 15.25 -11.00
CA GLY A 97 -10.86 15.55 -12.05
C GLY A 97 -9.38 15.38 -11.69
N LEU A 98 -9.05 15.03 -10.43
CA LEU A 98 -7.68 14.69 -10.05
C LEU A 98 -7.32 13.31 -10.59
N LYS A 99 -6.24 13.18 -11.37
CA LYS A 99 -5.79 11.85 -11.82
C LYS A 99 -5.26 11.06 -10.66
N THR A 100 -5.84 9.89 -10.39
CA THR A 100 -5.44 9.03 -9.28
C THR A 100 -5.14 7.61 -9.73
N VAL A 101 -4.22 6.95 -9.03
CA VAL A 101 -3.96 5.51 -9.12
C VAL A 101 -3.85 4.96 -7.71
N ILE A 102 -4.48 3.82 -7.44
CA ILE A 102 -4.32 3.09 -6.18
C ILE A 102 -3.41 1.89 -6.43
N VAL A 103 -2.39 1.73 -5.61
CA VAL A 103 -1.53 0.54 -5.62
C VAL A 103 -1.70 -0.22 -4.30
N ARG A 104 -1.91 -1.54 -4.38
CA ARG A 104 -2.00 -2.47 -3.25
C ARG A 104 -0.78 -3.39 -3.27
N PRO A 105 0.37 -2.97 -2.73
CA PRO A 105 1.55 -3.81 -2.72
C PRO A 105 1.37 -5.04 -1.85
N ALA A 106 1.98 -6.15 -2.26
CA ALA A 106 2.20 -7.33 -1.44
C ALA A 106 3.25 -7.06 -0.36
N ALA A 107 3.79 -8.09 0.25
CA ALA A 107 4.73 -7.93 1.36
C ALA A 107 6.11 -7.45 0.87
N ILE A 108 6.33 -6.15 0.91
CA ILE A 108 7.58 -5.53 0.44
C ILE A 108 8.75 -6.00 1.29
N TYR A 109 9.85 -6.38 0.62
CA TYR A 109 11.12 -6.74 1.23
C TYR A 109 12.30 -6.19 0.40
N GLY A 110 13.47 -6.09 1.02
CA GLY A 110 14.66 -5.64 0.33
C GLY A 110 15.68 -4.99 1.26
N PRO A 111 16.72 -4.35 0.72
CA PRO A 111 17.65 -3.55 1.48
C PRO A 111 16.93 -2.47 2.30
N GLY A 112 17.31 -2.31 3.57
CA GLY A 112 16.68 -1.35 4.47
C GLY A 112 15.54 -1.91 5.33
N ASP A 113 15.23 -3.23 5.25
CA ASP A 113 14.31 -3.92 6.16
C ASP A 113 15.07 -4.90 7.08
N PRO A 114 15.75 -4.44 8.13
CA PRO A 114 16.49 -5.31 9.04
C PRO A 114 15.58 -6.07 10.01
N GLU A 115 14.39 -5.57 10.31
CA GLU A 115 13.56 -6.05 11.41
C GLU A 115 12.61 -7.16 11.02
N ARG A 116 12.06 -7.13 9.81
CA ARG A 116 11.09 -8.11 9.34
C ARG A 116 11.78 -9.21 8.52
N PHE A 117 11.97 -8.97 7.24
CA PHE A 117 12.57 -9.98 6.35
C PHE A 117 14.05 -10.20 6.65
N GLY A 118 14.80 -9.15 7.01
CA GLY A 118 16.19 -9.30 7.41
C GLY A 118 16.35 -10.23 8.62
N MET A 119 15.43 -10.21 9.59
CA MET A 119 15.42 -11.17 10.71
C MET A 119 15.11 -12.60 10.23
N ILE A 120 14.11 -12.75 9.36
CA ILE A 120 13.76 -14.05 8.77
C ILE A 120 14.96 -14.64 8.02
N PHE A 121 15.57 -13.87 7.12
CA PHE A 121 16.71 -14.30 6.34
C PHE A 121 17.91 -14.70 7.22
N ARG A 122 18.21 -13.92 8.27
CA ARG A 122 19.26 -14.28 9.23
C ARG A 122 18.98 -15.58 9.98
N ARG A 123 17.72 -15.85 10.35
CA ARG A 123 17.32 -17.10 11.02
C ARG A 123 17.40 -18.29 10.08
N VAL A 124 16.91 -18.14 8.85
CA VAL A 124 17.00 -19.20 7.81
C VAL A 124 18.46 -19.53 7.51
N ALA A 125 19.31 -18.52 7.31
CA ALA A 125 20.74 -18.71 7.06
C ALA A 125 21.47 -19.44 8.20
N LYS A 126 20.99 -19.30 9.44
CA LYS A 126 21.49 -20.03 10.63
C LYS A 126 20.85 -21.41 10.83
N GLY A 127 19.95 -21.86 9.94
CA GLY A 127 19.19 -23.09 10.12
C GLY A 127 18.27 -23.10 11.35
N SER A 128 17.88 -21.93 11.88
CA SER A 128 17.13 -21.80 13.14
C SER A 128 15.72 -21.20 12.94
N PHE A 129 15.18 -21.23 11.73
CA PHE A 129 13.85 -20.74 11.46
C PHE A 129 12.77 -21.79 11.75
N PRO A 130 11.92 -21.61 12.77
CA PRO A 130 10.87 -22.55 13.08
C PRO A 130 9.73 -22.45 12.08
N ILE A 131 9.25 -23.60 11.60
CA ILE A 131 8.04 -23.70 10.80
C ILE A 131 6.86 -23.99 11.74
N PHE A 132 5.87 -23.10 11.75
CA PHE A 132 4.65 -23.28 12.53
C PHE A 132 3.54 -23.88 11.67
N GLY A 133 2.77 -24.82 12.23
CA GLY A 133 1.69 -25.49 11.51
C GLY A 133 2.18 -26.39 10.40
N SER A 134 1.44 -26.46 9.30
CA SER A 134 1.74 -27.33 8.15
C SER A 134 2.86 -26.85 7.24
N GLY A 135 3.29 -25.60 7.40
CA GLY A 135 4.24 -24.95 6.48
C GLY A 135 3.69 -24.68 5.07
N LYS A 136 2.39 -24.83 4.86
CA LYS A 136 1.73 -24.67 3.54
C LYS A 136 1.04 -23.33 3.35
N ALA A 137 1.23 -22.39 4.28
CA ALA A 137 0.69 -21.04 4.13
C ALA A 137 1.43 -20.30 3.00
N PHE A 138 0.69 -19.74 2.08
CA PHE A 138 1.24 -18.87 1.05
C PHE A 138 1.54 -17.49 1.63
N TYR A 139 2.65 -16.93 1.20
CA TYR A 139 3.04 -15.57 1.54
C TYR A 139 3.64 -14.93 0.30
N HIS A 140 2.97 -13.92 -0.24
CA HIS A 140 3.39 -13.28 -1.48
C HIS A 140 4.37 -12.14 -1.19
N PRO A 141 5.66 -12.29 -1.48
CA PRO A 141 6.64 -11.21 -1.34
C PRO A 141 6.57 -10.25 -2.52
N LEU A 142 7.17 -9.07 -2.33
CA LEU A 142 7.39 -8.08 -3.39
C LEU A 142 8.75 -7.42 -3.16
N TYR A 143 9.69 -7.63 -4.08
CA TYR A 143 11.00 -7.00 -3.96
C TYR A 143 10.88 -5.49 -4.15
N ILE A 144 11.62 -4.73 -3.33
CA ILE A 144 11.49 -3.26 -3.30
C ILE A 144 11.73 -2.61 -4.66
N ASP A 145 12.71 -3.05 -5.44
CA ASP A 145 12.99 -2.46 -6.75
C ASP A 145 11.84 -2.72 -7.74
N ASN A 146 11.19 -3.89 -7.69
CA ASN A 146 10.01 -4.19 -8.50
C ASN A 146 8.82 -3.29 -8.11
N PHE A 147 8.70 -2.95 -6.81
CA PHE A 147 7.70 -1.99 -6.37
C PHE A 147 8.00 -0.57 -6.84
N VAL A 148 9.27 -0.15 -6.79
CA VAL A 148 9.71 1.15 -7.32
C VAL A 148 9.45 1.25 -8.82
N ASP A 149 9.77 0.21 -9.60
CA ASP A 149 9.47 0.15 -11.03
C ASP A 149 7.97 0.28 -11.31
N ALA A 150 7.13 -0.37 -10.49
CA ALA A 150 5.68 -0.24 -10.61
C ALA A 150 5.20 1.19 -10.32
N LEU A 151 5.73 1.82 -9.27
CA LEU A 151 5.44 3.22 -8.93
C LEU A 151 5.87 4.18 -10.04
N GLU A 152 7.06 3.96 -10.62
CA GLU A 152 7.56 4.74 -11.75
C GLU A 152 6.62 4.65 -12.96
N ARG A 153 6.19 3.44 -13.32
CA ARG A 153 5.26 3.21 -14.43
C ARG A 153 3.94 3.97 -14.25
N VAL A 154 3.33 3.92 -13.06
CA VAL A 154 2.05 4.61 -12.78
C VAL A 154 2.23 6.12 -12.58
N THR A 155 3.46 6.63 -12.53
CA THR A 155 3.75 8.07 -12.52
C THR A 155 3.43 8.73 -13.85
N HIS A 156 3.52 7.97 -14.96
CA HIS A 156 3.30 8.49 -16.30
C HIS A 156 1.81 8.72 -16.61
N ASP A 157 1.52 9.74 -17.40
CA ASP A 157 0.17 10.10 -17.82
C ASP A 157 -0.51 8.98 -18.61
N GLY A 158 -1.80 8.79 -18.33
CA GLY A 158 -2.65 7.81 -19.00
C GLY A 158 -2.42 6.36 -18.54
N VAL A 159 -1.44 6.12 -17.66
CA VAL A 159 -1.21 4.79 -17.12
C VAL A 159 -2.04 4.61 -15.86
N GLY A 160 -3.12 3.83 -15.97
CA GLY A 160 -3.90 3.38 -14.83
C GLY A 160 -4.78 4.42 -14.16
N ASP A 161 -5.08 5.55 -14.83
CA ASP A 161 -5.95 6.58 -14.26
C ASP A 161 -7.27 5.97 -13.77
N GLY A 162 -7.55 6.15 -12.47
CA GLY A 162 -8.72 5.64 -11.80
C GLY A 162 -8.74 4.16 -11.47
N ARG A 163 -7.66 3.49 -11.68
CA ARG A 163 -7.57 2.05 -11.42
C ARG A 163 -6.88 1.75 -10.09
N THR A 164 -7.19 0.57 -9.58
CA THR A 164 -6.49 -0.08 -8.47
C THR A 164 -5.68 -1.24 -9.02
N TYR A 165 -4.46 -1.43 -8.52
CA TYR A 165 -3.57 -2.51 -8.92
C TYR A 165 -3.01 -3.25 -7.72
N LEU A 166 -3.08 -4.57 -7.73
CA LEU A 166 -2.25 -5.43 -6.88
C LEU A 166 -0.84 -5.48 -7.48
N ILE A 167 0.15 -5.22 -6.63
CA ILE A 167 1.55 -5.27 -7.04
C ILE A 167 2.25 -6.37 -6.26
N ALA A 168 2.77 -7.36 -6.95
CA ALA A 168 3.43 -8.52 -6.38
C ALA A 168 4.48 -9.07 -7.35
N ASP A 169 5.46 -9.82 -6.84
CA ASP A 169 6.38 -10.56 -7.69
C ASP A 169 5.66 -11.72 -8.39
N GLN A 170 6.24 -12.23 -9.46
CA GLN A 170 5.65 -13.32 -10.23
C GLN A 170 5.67 -14.65 -9.46
N GLU A 171 6.67 -14.85 -8.61
CA GLU A 171 6.84 -16.06 -7.80
C GLU A 171 6.37 -15.84 -6.36
N TYR A 172 5.74 -16.84 -5.75
CA TYR A 172 5.21 -16.83 -4.36
C TYR A 172 5.54 -18.13 -3.61
#